data_899317e2ff12b65e3ec53b75810fc528
#
_entry.id   899317e2ff12b65e3ec53b75810fc528
#
_cell.length_a   1.000
_cell.length_b   1.000
_cell.length_c   1.000
_cell.angle_alpha   90.00
_cell.angle_beta   90.00
_cell.angle_gamma   90.00
#
_symmetry.space_group_name_H-M   'P 1'
#
loop_
_entity.id
_entity.type
_entity.pdbx_description
1 polymer ?
#
loop_
_entity_poly.entity_id
_entity_poly.type
_entity_poly.pdbx_seq_one_letter_code
_entity_poly.pdbx_strand_id
1 'polypeptide(L)'
;GWMLFTALRAGIDIRTDCPTVDLVVEEGKVTGVIARQGGKEVRIGATKGVLLNAGGFARNAEMRKQFGPQPSFTEWTVANPGDTGEMLQTVMKLGAATHGLDRAIWTIASRQPNGNLGIHANELAKPHLIVVDKHGKRFTNESCSYMETGQNIYKAGAVPCWAIMDSRHRAKYAWALTPPRYTPAEWITSG
;
A
#
# COMPACT_ATOMS: atom_id res chain seq x y z
N GLY A 1 18.53 -2.02 -11.76
CA GLY A 1 17.95 -2.14 -13.07
C GLY A 1 18.31 -1.01 -14.01
N TRP A 2 17.72 -1.03 -15.22
CA TRP A 2 18.01 -0.09 -16.31
C TRP A 2 17.88 1.39 -15.93
N MET A 3 16.86 1.77 -15.17
CA MET A 3 16.66 3.17 -14.75
C MET A 3 17.84 3.70 -13.93
N LEU A 4 18.32 2.96 -12.95
CA LEU A 4 19.49 3.32 -12.16
C LEU A 4 20.75 3.46 -13.04
N PHE A 5 20.98 2.50 -13.92
CA PHE A 5 22.09 2.54 -14.86
C PHE A 5 22.05 3.78 -15.76
N THR A 6 20.86 4.11 -16.30
CA THR A 6 20.67 5.30 -17.14
C THR A 6 20.92 6.59 -16.34
N ALA A 7 20.45 6.67 -15.11
CA ALA A 7 20.65 7.83 -14.24
C ALA A 7 22.15 8.05 -13.96
N LEU A 8 22.87 6.99 -13.62
CA LEU A 8 24.33 7.05 -13.40
C LEU A 8 25.08 7.48 -14.65
N ARG A 9 24.71 6.95 -15.83
CA ARG A 9 25.31 7.36 -17.10
C ARG A 9 25.02 8.82 -17.47
N ALA A 10 23.88 9.34 -17.04
CA ALA A 10 23.51 10.74 -17.22
C ALA A 10 24.19 11.69 -16.22
N GLY A 11 25.03 11.15 -15.33
CA GLY A 11 25.73 11.97 -14.33
C GLY A 11 24.83 12.49 -13.21
N ILE A 12 23.68 11.84 -12.98
CA ILE A 12 22.76 12.22 -11.87
C ILE A 12 23.42 11.84 -10.55
N ASP A 13 23.50 12.84 -9.62
CA ASP A 13 23.96 12.60 -8.26
C ASP A 13 22.90 11.83 -7.48
N ILE A 14 23.17 10.54 -7.24
CA ILE A 14 22.29 9.66 -6.49
C ILE A 14 22.88 9.42 -5.11
N ARG A 15 22.16 9.82 -4.07
CA ARG A 15 22.58 9.69 -2.66
C ARG A 15 21.70 8.67 -1.97
N THR A 16 22.34 7.63 -1.44
CA THR A 16 21.72 6.68 -0.51
C THR A 16 21.96 7.14 0.93
N ASP A 17 21.18 6.60 1.86
CA ASP A 17 21.26 6.95 3.28
C ASP A 17 21.23 8.47 3.54
N CYS A 18 20.43 9.17 2.71
CA CYS A 18 20.27 10.60 2.71
C CYS A 18 18.78 10.99 2.72
N PRO A 19 18.04 10.65 3.80
CA PRO A 19 16.62 10.96 3.87
C PRO A 19 16.39 12.47 3.86
N THR A 20 15.43 12.92 3.05
CA THR A 20 14.90 14.27 3.10
C THR A 20 14.06 14.43 4.36
N VAL A 21 14.34 15.46 5.13
CA VAL A 21 13.66 15.74 6.40
C VAL A 21 12.79 16.97 6.35
N ASP A 22 13.08 17.94 5.46
CA ASP A 22 12.28 19.14 5.27
C ASP A 22 12.54 19.78 3.91
N LEU A 23 11.78 20.83 3.60
CA LEU A 23 11.95 21.67 2.42
C LEU A 23 12.59 23.02 2.78
N VAL A 24 13.43 23.53 1.88
CA VAL A 24 13.91 24.90 1.97
C VAL A 24 12.91 25.79 1.28
N VAL A 25 12.33 26.73 2.01
CA VAL A 25 11.36 27.70 1.50
C VAL A 25 11.92 29.12 1.66
N GLU A 26 12.00 29.83 0.58
CA GLU A 26 12.48 31.24 0.54
C GLU A 26 11.47 32.05 -0.26
N GLU A 27 10.99 33.13 0.32
CA GLU A 27 9.98 34.03 -0.30
C GLU A 27 8.75 33.28 -0.85
N GLY A 28 8.29 32.25 -0.12
CA GLY A 28 7.13 31.42 -0.53
C GLY A 28 7.41 30.41 -1.64
N LYS A 29 8.65 30.22 -2.05
CA LYS A 29 9.07 29.26 -3.07
C LYS A 29 9.93 28.16 -2.47
N VAL A 30 9.74 26.94 -2.92
CA VAL A 30 10.61 25.81 -2.56
C VAL A 30 11.89 25.92 -3.39
N THR A 31 13.02 26.18 -2.73
CA THR A 31 14.35 26.37 -3.34
C THR A 31 15.31 25.22 -3.07
N GLY A 32 14.87 24.18 -2.36
CA GLY A 32 15.70 23.02 -2.08
C GLY A 32 15.09 22.09 -1.05
N VAL A 33 15.91 21.17 -0.57
CA VAL A 33 15.56 20.23 0.50
C VAL A 33 16.59 20.29 1.62
N ILE A 34 16.14 19.96 2.83
CA ILE A 34 17.00 19.62 3.95
C ILE A 34 17.04 18.09 4.03
N ALA A 35 18.22 17.54 3.94
CA ALA A 35 18.45 16.10 4.03
C ALA A 35 19.41 15.78 5.18
N ARG A 36 19.41 14.54 5.64
CA ARG A 36 20.35 14.09 6.67
C ARG A 36 21.34 13.13 6.06
N GLN A 37 22.62 13.46 6.09
CA GLN A 37 23.69 12.63 5.56
C GLN A 37 24.79 12.47 6.61
N GLY A 38 25.16 11.24 6.95
CA GLY A 38 26.18 10.98 7.98
C GLY A 38 25.84 11.59 9.35
N GLY A 39 24.56 11.63 9.72
CA GLY A 39 24.09 12.20 11.00
C GLY A 39 24.01 13.73 11.02
N LYS A 40 24.40 14.42 9.94
CA LYS A 40 24.37 15.90 9.82
C LYS A 40 23.30 16.34 8.84
N GLU A 41 22.70 17.48 9.11
CA GLU A 41 21.79 18.12 8.15
C GLU A 41 22.60 18.81 7.04
N VAL A 42 22.17 18.56 5.81
CA VAL A 42 22.73 19.17 4.60
C VAL A 42 21.61 19.85 3.83
N ARG A 43 21.86 21.04 3.29
CA ARG A 43 20.94 21.74 2.39
C ARG A 43 21.34 21.45 0.95
N ILE A 44 20.39 21.03 0.15
CA ILE A 44 20.58 20.75 -1.28
C ILE A 44 19.67 21.69 -2.05
N GLY A 45 20.26 22.64 -2.77
CA GLY A 45 19.52 23.61 -3.56
C GLY A 45 18.95 23.03 -4.85
N ALA A 46 17.82 23.58 -5.28
CA ALA A 46 17.15 23.21 -6.53
C ALA A 46 16.73 24.47 -7.29
N THR A 47 17.33 24.71 -8.44
CA THR A 47 17.08 25.92 -9.26
C THR A 47 15.78 25.83 -10.08
N LYS A 48 15.31 24.64 -10.40
CA LYS A 48 14.11 24.41 -11.23
C LYS A 48 12.91 23.93 -10.42
N GLY A 49 13.10 23.44 -9.21
CA GLY A 49 12.07 22.91 -8.33
C GLY A 49 12.44 21.57 -7.73
N VAL A 50 11.60 21.08 -6.85
CA VAL A 50 11.74 19.80 -6.14
C VAL A 50 10.58 18.89 -6.51
N LEU A 51 10.88 17.71 -7.05
CA LEU A 51 9.91 16.65 -7.23
C LEU A 51 9.94 15.73 -5.99
N LEU A 52 8.82 15.63 -5.30
CA LEU A 52 8.66 14.74 -4.16
C LEU A 52 7.98 13.45 -4.62
N ASN A 53 8.72 12.37 -4.62
CA ASN A 53 8.23 11.01 -4.90
C ASN A 53 8.54 10.10 -3.71
N ALA A 54 8.11 10.53 -2.52
CA ALA A 54 8.49 9.97 -1.23
C ALA A 54 7.49 8.93 -0.69
N GLY A 55 6.69 8.31 -1.56
CA GLY A 55 5.68 7.33 -1.16
C GLY A 55 4.42 7.95 -0.55
N GLY A 56 3.60 7.10 0.05
CA GLY A 56 2.34 7.47 0.68
C GLY A 56 2.39 7.47 2.20
N PHE A 57 1.21 7.26 2.82
CA PHE A 57 1.06 7.25 4.28
C PHE A 57 0.45 5.95 4.81
N ALA A 58 0.65 4.84 4.11
CA ALA A 58 0.07 3.55 4.49
C ALA A 58 0.50 3.05 5.88
N ARG A 59 1.65 3.49 6.39
CA ARG A 59 2.19 3.18 7.71
C ARG A 59 1.90 4.25 8.78
N ASN A 60 1.18 5.32 8.43
CA ASN A 60 0.81 6.37 9.36
C ASN A 60 -0.64 6.19 9.84
N ALA A 61 -0.81 5.77 11.09
CA ALA A 61 -2.12 5.48 11.67
C ALA A 61 -3.03 6.71 11.70
N GLU A 62 -2.49 7.88 12.06
CA GLU A 62 -3.27 9.11 12.15
C GLU A 62 -3.74 9.60 10.79
N MET A 63 -2.87 9.57 9.77
CA MET A 63 -3.27 9.94 8.41
C MET A 63 -4.29 8.94 7.84
N ARG A 64 -4.13 7.65 8.10
CA ARG A 64 -5.11 6.64 7.68
C ARG A 64 -6.46 6.85 8.36
N LYS A 65 -6.47 7.21 9.65
CA LYS A 65 -7.70 7.54 10.39
C LYS A 65 -8.35 8.81 9.87
N GLN A 66 -7.54 9.81 9.54
CA GLN A 66 -8.03 11.12 9.07
C GLN A 66 -8.58 11.06 7.65
N PHE A 67 -7.91 10.38 6.74
CA PHE A 67 -8.19 10.42 5.30
C PHE A 67 -8.76 9.11 4.75
N GLY A 68 -8.33 7.97 5.28
CA GLY A 68 -8.70 6.67 4.74
C GLY A 68 -10.08 6.19 5.16
N PRO A 69 -10.64 5.20 4.45
CA PRO A 69 -11.87 4.54 4.84
C PRO A 69 -11.66 3.73 6.13
N GLN A 70 -12.76 3.56 6.91
CA GLN A 70 -12.72 2.88 8.19
C GLN A 70 -13.48 1.55 8.14
N PRO A 71 -13.07 0.51 8.90
CA PRO A 71 -11.90 0.49 9.80
C PRO A 71 -10.57 0.41 9.03
N SER A 72 -9.50 0.99 9.59
CA SER A 72 -8.19 1.02 8.97
C SER A 72 -7.09 0.84 10.02
N PHE A 73 -6.19 -0.11 9.78
CA PHE A 73 -5.08 -0.44 10.67
C PHE A 73 -3.77 -0.52 9.89
N THR A 74 -2.68 -0.05 10.47
CA THR A 74 -1.36 -0.03 9.82
C THR A 74 -0.76 -1.41 9.60
N GLU A 75 -1.17 -2.40 10.40
CA GLU A 75 -0.78 -3.80 10.22
C GLU A 75 -1.46 -4.49 9.03
N TRP A 76 -2.47 -3.85 8.42
CA TRP A 76 -3.14 -4.38 7.22
C TRP A 76 -2.49 -3.92 5.92
N THR A 77 -1.29 -3.36 5.98
CA THR A 77 -0.59 -2.94 4.77
C THR A 77 0.69 -3.74 4.55
N VAL A 78 1.00 -3.96 3.29
CA VAL A 78 2.28 -4.52 2.82
C VAL A 78 3.17 -3.43 2.19
N ALA A 79 2.79 -2.16 2.35
CA ALA A 79 3.58 -1.04 1.88
C ALA A 79 4.95 -0.98 2.59
N ASN A 80 5.88 -0.28 1.96
CA ASN A 80 7.21 -0.04 2.51
C ASN A 80 7.09 0.54 3.94
N PRO A 81 7.93 0.10 4.89
CA PRO A 81 7.93 0.67 6.25
C PRO A 81 8.11 2.19 6.30
N GLY A 82 8.77 2.78 5.29
CA GLY A 82 8.97 4.23 5.16
C GLY A 82 7.78 4.99 4.57
N ASP A 83 6.65 4.35 4.24
CA ASP A 83 5.45 5.05 3.73
C ASP A 83 4.65 5.69 4.89
N THR A 84 5.26 6.65 5.55
CA THR A 84 4.78 7.31 6.77
C THR A 84 4.24 8.73 6.54
N GLY A 85 4.37 9.25 5.29
CA GLY A 85 3.69 10.46 4.82
C GLY A 85 4.30 11.77 5.29
N GLU A 86 5.54 11.81 5.76
CA GLU A 86 6.17 13.02 6.28
C GLU A 86 6.25 14.13 5.23
N MET A 87 6.70 13.81 4.03
CA MET A 87 6.81 14.81 2.97
C MET A 87 5.44 15.29 2.49
N LEU A 88 4.44 14.43 2.48
CA LEU A 88 3.06 14.83 2.20
C LEU A 88 2.55 15.84 3.25
N GLN A 89 2.77 15.55 4.53
CA GLN A 89 2.41 16.48 5.61
C GLN A 89 3.17 17.82 5.50
N THR A 90 4.45 17.76 5.14
CA THR A 90 5.27 18.98 4.95
C THR A 90 4.69 19.86 3.84
N VAL A 91 4.36 19.30 2.67
CA VAL A 91 3.79 20.11 1.59
C VAL A 91 2.36 20.59 1.89
N MET A 92 1.57 19.80 2.61
CA MET A 92 0.23 20.24 3.06
C MET A 92 0.32 21.46 3.99
N LYS A 93 1.29 21.50 4.89
CA LYS A 93 1.54 22.68 5.75
C LYS A 93 1.93 23.91 4.95
N LEU A 94 2.54 23.73 3.79
CA LEU A 94 2.88 24.82 2.86
C LEU A 94 1.71 25.23 1.94
N GLY A 95 0.53 24.63 2.12
CA GLY A 95 -0.66 24.95 1.34
C GLY A 95 -0.78 24.22 0.00
N ALA A 96 -0.04 23.13 -0.20
CA ALA A 96 -0.17 22.34 -1.41
C ALA A 96 -1.58 21.76 -1.55
N ALA A 97 -2.14 21.81 -2.75
CA ALA A 97 -3.41 21.18 -3.06
C ALA A 97 -3.28 19.66 -2.98
N THR A 98 -4.29 19.01 -2.41
CA THR A 98 -4.35 17.55 -2.27
C THR A 98 -5.54 16.98 -3.01
N HIS A 99 -5.41 15.74 -3.50
CA HIS A 99 -6.50 15.03 -4.15
C HIS A 99 -6.42 13.54 -3.84
N GLY A 100 -7.59 12.90 -3.63
CA GLY A 100 -7.69 11.46 -3.49
C GLY A 100 -7.03 10.87 -2.24
N LEU A 101 -6.87 11.63 -1.16
CA LEU A 101 -6.30 11.13 0.10
C LEU A 101 -7.17 10.04 0.75
N ASP A 102 -8.44 9.98 0.40
CA ASP A 102 -9.42 8.96 0.79
C ASP A 102 -9.30 7.68 -0.04
N ARG A 103 -8.44 7.67 -1.05
CA ARG A 103 -8.25 6.53 -1.95
C ARG A 103 -6.94 5.81 -1.66
N ALA A 104 -6.91 4.52 -1.96
CA ALA A 104 -5.73 3.69 -1.80
C ALA A 104 -5.55 2.77 -3.00
N ILE A 105 -4.33 2.30 -3.22
CA ILE A 105 -4.09 1.11 -4.03
C ILE A 105 -4.44 -0.08 -3.14
N TRP A 106 -5.60 -0.67 -3.40
CA TRP A 106 -6.10 -1.80 -2.65
C TRP A 106 -5.37 -3.08 -3.06
N THR A 107 -4.97 -3.85 -2.09
CA THR A 107 -4.54 -5.24 -2.28
C THR A 107 -5.33 -6.08 -1.31
N ILE A 108 -6.12 -7.02 -1.84
CA ILE A 108 -6.89 -7.92 -1.00
C ILE A 108 -5.93 -8.87 -0.30
N ALA A 109 -6.10 -9.05 0.98
CA ALA A 109 -5.27 -9.94 1.78
C ALA A 109 -6.11 -10.76 2.76
N SER A 110 -5.68 -11.98 3.03
CA SER A 110 -6.19 -12.80 4.13
C SER A 110 -5.14 -12.88 5.25
N ARG A 111 -5.60 -12.92 6.49
CA ARG A 111 -4.72 -13.20 7.62
C ARG A 111 -4.43 -14.70 7.66
N GLN A 112 -3.15 -15.04 7.61
CA GLN A 112 -2.68 -16.41 7.74
C GLN A 112 -2.67 -16.83 9.22
N PRO A 113 -2.73 -18.12 9.54
CA PRO A 113 -2.65 -18.62 10.93
C PRO A 113 -1.38 -18.16 11.67
N ASN A 114 -0.28 -17.98 10.96
CA ASN A 114 0.97 -17.45 11.52
C ASN A 114 0.97 -15.92 11.72
N GLY A 115 -0.18 -15.24 11.48
CA GLY A 115 -0.36 -13.80 11.63
C GLY A 115 0.07 -12.98 10.43
N ASN A 116 0.77 -13.54 9.45
CA ASN A 116 1.17 -12.84 8.24
C ASN A 116 -0.02 -12.54 7.32
N LEU A 117 0.15 -11.58 6.41
CA LEU A 117 -0.82 -11.30 5.37
C LEU A 117 -0.50 -12.12 4.10
N GLY A 118 -1.47 -12.89 3.65
CA GLY A 118 -1.44 -13.55 2.35
C GLY A 118 -2.14 -12.68 1.31
N ILE A 119 -1.39 -12.18 0.32
CA ILE A 119 -1.89 -11.27 -0.70
C ILE A 119 -2.62 -12.05 -1.80
N HIS A 120 -3.75 -11.51 -2.26
CA HIS A 120 -4.57 -12.05 -3.35
C HIS A 120 -4.68 -11.03 -4.48
N ALA A 121 -3.88 -11.20 -5.54
CA ALA A 121 -3.94 -10.32 -6.72
C ALA A 121 -4.93 -10.83 -7.77
N ASN A 122 -4.88 -12.13 -8.06
CA ASN A 122 -5.67 -12.75 -9.13
C ASN A 122 -6.46 -13.99 -8.70
N GLU A 123 -6.31 -14.44 -7.46
CA GLU A 123 -6.91 -15.68 -6.98
C GLU A 123 -8.43 -15.55 -6.85
N LEU A 124 -8.93 -14.38 -6.44
CA LEU A 124 -10.37 -14.15 -6.27
C LEU A 124 -11.14 -14.32 -7.58
N ALA A 125 -10.54 -13.96 -8.72
CA ALA A 125 -11.15 -14.09 -10.04
C ALA A 125 -11.19 -15.53 -10.58
N LYS A 126 -10.65 -16.51 -9.84
CA LYS A 126 -10.65 -17.89 -10.31
C LYS A 126 -12.00 -18.58 -10.03
N PRO A 127 -12.44 -19.48 -10.92
CA PRO A 127 -13.70 -20.21 -10.74
C PRO A 127 -13.77 -20.98 -9.41
N HIS A 128 -14.98 -21.22 -8.95
CA HIS A 128 -15.30 -21.98 -7.73
C HIS A 128 -14.93 -21.27 -6.42
N LEU A 129 -15.00 -19.94 -6.43
CA LEU A 129 -14.83 -19.08 -5.29
C LEU A 129 -15.90 -17.98 -5.32
N ILE A 130 -16.39 -17.60 -4.15
CA ILE A 130 -17.21 -16.39 -3.95
C ILE A 130 -16.73 -15.65 -2.71
N VAL A 131 -16.96 -14.34 -2.68
CA VAL A 131 -16.67 -13.49 -1.50
C VAL A 131 -18.00 -13.05 -0.87
N VAL A 132 -18.13 -13.28 0.42
CA VAL A 132 -19.35 -12.97 1.18
C VAL A 132 -19.05 -12.11 2.41
N ASP A 133 -20.05 -11.35 2.84
CA ASP A 133 -20.04 -10.61 4.09
C ASP A 133 -20.32 -11.51 5.32
N LYS A 134 -20.39 -10.91 6.50
CA LYS A 134 -20.69 -11.62 7.76
C LYS A 134 -22.07 -12.29 7.81
N HIS A 135 -22.96 -11.97 6.89
CA HIS A 135 -24.29 -12.59 6.76
C HIS A 135 -24.33 -13.65 5.67
N GLY A 136 -23.20 -13.99 5.06
CA GLY A 136 -23.11 -14.94 3.94
C GLY A 136 -23.62 -14.37 2.60
N LYS A 137 -23.84 -13.06 2.52
CA LYS A 137 -24.32 -12.39 1.31
C LYS A 137 -23.15 -11.99 0.41
N ARG A 138 -23.20 -12.41 -0.85
CA ARG A 138 -22.27 -11.98 -1.90
C ARG A 138 -22.53 -10.50 -2.23
N PHE A 139 -21.49 -9.67 -2.26
CA PHE A 139 -21.61 -8.23 -2.43
C PHE A 139 -20.71 -7.66 -3.55
N THR A 140 -19.87 -8.47 -4.15
CA THR A 140 -18.94 -8.05 -5.22
C THR A 140 -18.90 -9.06 -6.35
N ASN A 141 -18.38 -8.64 -7.49
CA ASN A 141 -17.97 -9.53 -8.56
C ASN A 141 -16.48 -9.83 -8.37
N GLU A 142 -16.14 -11.05 -8.07
CA GLU A 142 -14.76 -11.49 -7.78
C GLU A 142 -13.83 -11.36 -9.00
N SER A 143 -14.40 -11.24 -10.22
CA SER A 143 -13.64 -11.02 -11.45
C SER A 143 -13.33 -9.54 -11.74
N CYS A 144 -13.84 -8.61 -10.94
CA CYS A 144 -13.42 -7.22 -11.07
C CYS A 144 -11.98 -7.01 -10.55
N SER A 145 -11.42 -5.83 -10.79
CA SER A 145 -10.05 -5.54 -10.35
C SER A 145 -9.95 -5.62 -8.82
N TYR A 146 -8.78 -5.97 -8.31
CA TYR A 146 -8.53 -5.95 -6.86
C TYR A 146 -8.75 -4.56 -6.24
N MET A 147 -8.55 -3.50 -7.03
CA MET A 147 -8.86 -2.12 -6.65
C MET A 147 -10.35 -1.93 -6.40
N GLU A 148 -11.18 -2.39 -7.33
CA GLU A 148 -12.63 -2.30 -7.24
C GLU A 148 -13.17 -3.22 -6.14
N THR A 149 -12.62 -4.41 -6.01
CA THR A 149 -12.97 -5.34 -4.91
C THR A 149 -12.72 -4.69 -3.55
N GLY A 150 -11.57 -4.02 -3.35
CA GLY A 150 -11.28 -3.31 -2.12
C GLY A 150 -12.29 -2.19 -1.82
N GLN A 151 -12.66 -1.41 -2.82
CA GLN A 151 -13.69 -0.38 -2.69
C GLN A 151 -15.06 -0.98 -2.36
N ASN A 152 -15.43 -2.09 -3.00
CA ASN A 152 -16.70 -2.77 -2.75
C ASN A 152 -16.78 -3.35 -1.33
N ILE A 153 -15.68 -3.87 -0.79
CA ILE A 153 -15.59 -4.33 0.61
C ILE A 153 -15.96 -3.20 1.57
N TYR A 154 -15.36 -2.03 1.43
CA TYR A 154 -15.68 -0.88 2.30
C TYR A 154 -17.07 -0.32 2.05
N LYS A 155 -17.48 -0.20 0.79
CA LYS A 155 -18.84 0.27 0.43
C LYS A 155 -19.94 -0.62 1.01
N ALA A 156 -19.71 -1.92 1.07
CA ALA A 156 -20.64 -2.89 1.64
C ALA A 156 -20.54 -3.01 3.18
N GLY A 157 -19.58 -2.34 3.82
CA GLY A 157 -19.27 -2.54 5.23
C GLY A 157 -18.83 -3.97 5.56
N ALA A 158 -18.25 -4.67 4.58
CA ALA A 158 -17.87 -6.08 4.65
C ALA A 158 -16.40 -6.25 5.10
N VAL A 159 -16.04 -5.63 6.23
CA VAL A 159 -14.71 -5.76 6.84
C VAL A 159 -14.88 -6.40 8.22
N PRO A 160 -14.41 -7.64 8.42
CA PRO A 160 -13.85 -8.56 7.45
C PRO A 160 -14.90 -9.15 6.50
N CYS A 161 -14.43 -9.80 5.43
CA CYS A 161 -15.22 -10.63 4.54
C CYS A 161 -14.60 -12.03 4.42
N TRP A 162 -15.32 -12.97 3.84
CA TRP A 162 -14.89 -14.36 3.74
C TRP A 162 -14.87 -14.81 2.28
N ALA A 163 -13.79 -15.50 1.90
CA ALA A 163 -13.72 -16.21 0.64
C ALA A 163 -14.17 -17.66 0.85
N ILE A 164 -15.27 -18.04 0.21
CA ILE A 164 -15.80 -19.39 0.21
C ILE A 164 -15.38 -20.07 -1.08
N MET A 165 -14.68 -21.19 -0.98
CA MET A 165 -14.17 -21.92 -2.13
C MET A 165 -14.36 -23.43 -1.95
N ASP A 166 -14.54 -24.13 -3.06
CA ASP A 166 -14.68 -25.59 -3.04
C ASP A 166 -13.34 -26.31 -3.33
N SER A 167 -13.37 -27.65 -3.24
CA SER A 167 -12.19 -28.49 -3.52
C SER A 167 -11.66 -28.35 -4.94
N ARG A 168 -12.52 -28.00 -5.92
CA ARG A 168 -12.11 -27.78 -7.33
C ARG A 168 -11.25 -26.55 -7.48
N HIS A 169 -11.58 -25.48 -6.73
CA HIS A 169 -10.74 -24.29 -6.65
C HIS A 169 -9.34 -24.67 -6.13
N ARG A 170 -9.28 -25.33 -4.96
CA ARG A 170 -8.01 -25.70 -4.33
C ARG A 170 -7.20 -26.73 -5.12
N ALA A 171 -7.86 -27.56 -5.91
CA ALA A 171 -7.17 -28.52 -6.78
C ALA A 171 -6.47 -27.85 -7.97
N LYS A 172 -6.94 -26.68 -8.43
CA LYS A 172 -6.48 -26.04 -9.67
C LYS A 172 -5.70 -24.76 -9.46
N TYR A 173 -6.02 -23.99 -8.39
CA TYR A 173 -5.52 -22.63 -8.22
C TYR A 173 -4.76 -22.45 -6.91
N ALA A 174 -3.76 -21.58 -6.96
CA ALA A 174 -3.06 -21.14 -5.77
C ALA A 174 -4.00 -20.33 -4.85
N TRP A 175 -3.66 -20.24 -3.57
CA TRP A 175 -4.29 -19.36 -2.60
C TRP A 175 -3.23 -18.80 -1.68
N ALA A 176 -3.13 -17.46 -1.60
CA ALA A 176 -2.13 -16.76 -0.76
C ALA A 176 -0.70 -17.30 -0.94
N LEU A 177 -0.26 -17.45 -2.18
CA LEU A 177 1.04 -18.02 -2.57
C LEU A 177 1.19 -19.53 -2.28
N THR A 178 0.18 -20.16 -1.70
CA THR A 178 0.17 -21.61 -1.47
C THR A 178 -0.21 -22.34 -2.76
N PRO A 179 0.59 -23.30 -3.22
CA PRO A 179 0.34 -23.97 -4.50
C PRO A 179 -0.96 -24.78 -4.49
N PRO A 180 -1.51 -25.12 -5.69
CA PRO A 180 -2.65 -25.99 -5.80
C PRO A 180 -2.41 -27.34 -5.10
N ARG A 181 -3.47 -27.94 -4.60
CA ARG A 181 -3.49 -29.27 -3.90
C ARG A 181 -2.72 -29.32 -2.59
N TYR A 182 -2.03 -28.26 -2.19
CA TYR A 182 -1.35 -28.18 -0.92
C TYR A 182 -2.13 -27.27 0.04
N THR A 183 -2.42 -27.79 1.23
CA THR A 183 -2.99 -27.00 2.32
C THR A 183 -2.08 -27.15 3.53
N PRO A 184 -1.43 -26.08 3.99
CA PRO A 184 -0.62 -26.12 5.19
C PRO A 184 -1.43 -26.66 6.38
N ALA A 185 -0.81 -27.50 7.20
CA ALA A 185 -1.51 -28.14 8.32
C ALA A 185 -2.10 -27.12 9.30
N GLU A 186 -1.42 -25.98 9.48
CA GLU A 186 -1.87 -24.87 10.31
C GLU A 186 -3.11 -24.13 9.75
N TRP A 187 -3.48 -24.37 8.50
CA TRP A 187 -4.71 -23.83 7.92
C TRP A 187 -5.92 -24.74 8.17
N ILE A 188 -5.68 -25.96 8.59
CA ILE A 188 -6.73 -26.90 8.97
C ILE A 188 -7.04 -26.62 10.43
N THR A 189 -7.75 -25.54 10.68
CA THR A 189 -8.28 -25.29 12.01
C THR A 189 -9.52 -26.16 12.18
N SER A 190 -9.57 -26.89 13.28
CA SER A 190 -10.82 -27.45 13.75
C SER A 190 -11.84 -26.32 13.84
N GLY A 191 -12.84 -26.31 12.96
CA GLY A 191 -13.96 -25.38 13.01
C GLY A 191 -14.73 -25.50 14.30
#